data_3f24b7564f4bfaeb617d97a35eb46e29
#
_entry.id   3f24b7564f4bfaeb617d97a35eb46e29
#
_cell.length_a   1.000
_cell.length_b   1.000
_cell.length_c   1.000
_cell.angle_alpha   90.00
_cell.angle_beta   90.00
_cell.angle_gamma   90.00
#
_symmetry.space_group_name_H-M   'P 1'
#
loop_
_entity.id
_entity.type
_entity.pdbx_description
1 polymer ?
#
loop_
_entity_poly.entity_id
_entity_poly.type
_entity_poly.pdbx_seq_one_letter_code
_entity_poly.pdbx_strand_id
1 'polypeptide(L)'
;MSYQHGGCYMNALVATIALLCLSSTVLAHDIYSNLRDRAGHLCCNGQDCKPVQATVLPDGNYYLPTSDETIPAEMATPSPDDRFHHCIYYPIRNQSDPNGPVWESKPKTRCFFAPMNSS
;
A
#
# COMPACT_ATOMS: atom_id res chain seq x y z
N MET A 1 -62.14 0.02 21.08
CA MET A 1 -61.03 -0.99 21.03
C MET A 1 -60.12 -0.59 19.93
N SER A 2 -59.04 0.09 20.18
CA SER A 2 -58.04 0.52 19.23
C SER A 2 -56.83 -0.38 19.34
N TYR A 3 -56.57 -1.19 18.35
CA TYR A 3 -55.32 -1.93 18.23
C TYR A 3 -54.32 -1.09 17.48
N GLN A 4 -53.33 -0.56 18.14
CA GLN A 4 -52.14 0.00 17.54
C GLN A 4 -51.15 -1.15 17.28
N HIS A 5 -51.03 -1.56 16.04
CA HIS A 5 -49.87 -2.32 15.57
C HIS A 5 -49.11 -1.47 14.56
N GLY A 6 -48.20 -0.69 15.05
CA GLY A 6 -47.27 0.06 14.22
C GLY A 6 -46.01 0.35 14.97
N GLY A 7 -45.02 -0.52 14.93
CA GLY A 7 -43.79 -0.18 15.66
C GLY A 7 -42.59 -1.11 15.52
N CYS A 8 -42.67 -2.22 14.80
CA CYS A 8 -41.58 -3.17 14.80
C CYS A 8 -40.78 -3.32 13.49
N TYR A 9 -41.24 -2.75 12.38
CA TYR A 9 -40.58 -2.96 11.09
C TYR A 9 -39.48 -1.95 10.76
N MET A 10 -39.49 -0.78 11.39
CA MET A 10 -38.49 0.26 11.12
C MET A 10 -37.13 -0.03 11.77
N ASN A 11 -37.12 -0.73 12.91
CA ASN A 11 -35.88 -1.05 13.61
C ASN A 11 -35.07 -2.19 12.96
N ALA A 12 -35.74 -3.11 12.25
CA ALA A 12 -35.07 -4.22 11.57
C ALA A 12 -34.30 -3.75 10.33
N LEU A 13 -34.86 -2.79 9.57
CA LEU A 13 -34.21 -2.23 8.38
C LEU A 13 -32.97 -1.40 8.74
N VAL A 14 -33.02 -0.62 9.78
CA VAL A 14 -31.88 0.19 10.26
C VAL A 14 -30.75 -0.70 10.78
N ALA A 15 -31.10 -1.79 11.48
CA ALA A 15 -30.11 -2.74 11.99
C ALA A 15 -29.41 -3.50 10.84
N THR A 16 -30.12 -3.82 9.76
CA THR A 16 -29.54 -4.53 8.62
C THR A 16 -28.59 -3.65 7.83
N ILE A 17 -28.90 -2.37 7.66
CA ILE A 17 -28.03 -1.40 6.96
C ILE A 17 -26.76 -1.12 7.79
N ALA A 18 -26.86 -1.02 9.11
CA ALA A 18 -25.71 -0.82 9.98
C ALA A 18 -24.74 -2.02 9.95
N LEU A 19 -25.24 -3.25 9.80
CA LEU A 19 -24.39 -4.45 9.73
C LEU A 19 -23.65 -4.58 8.41
N LEU A 20 -24.18 -4.03 7.31
CA LEU A 20 -23.53 -4.04 6.01
C LEU A 20 -22.40 -3.01 5.87
N CYS A 21 -22.36 -1.98 6.71
CA CYS A 21 -21.30 -0.97 6.70
C CYS A 21 -20.02 -1.39 7.46
N LEU A 22 -20.05 -2.48 8.22
CA LEU A 22 -18.91 -2.93 9.04
C LEU A 22 -17.97 -3.91 8.33
N SER A 23 -18.24 -4.29 7.10
CA SER A 23 -17.49 -5.35 6.40
C SER A 23 -16.42 -4.84 5.42
N SER A 24 -16.05 -3.57 5.41
CA SER A 24 -15.19 -3.01 4.34
C SER A 24 -13.74 -2.71 4.73
N THR A 25 -13.23 -3.14 5.87
CA THR A 25 -11.90 -2.68 6.34
C THR A 25 -10.80 -3.73 6.43
N VAL A 26 -10.99 -4.96 5.93
CA VAL A 26 -10.03 -6.04 6.19
C VAL A 26 -9.12 -6.41 5.01
N LEU A 27 -9.31 -5.87 3.83
CA LEU A 27 -8.60 -6.34 2.61
C LEU A 27 -7.34 -5.56 2.22
N ALA A 28 -6.98 -4.47 2.90
CA ALA A 28 -5.84 -3.65 2.49
C ALA A 28 -4.47 -4.17 2.97
N HIS A 29 -4.42 -5.01 3.99
CA HIS A 29 -3.17 -5.51 4.55
C HIS A 29 -2.66 -6.81 3.91
N ASP A 30 -3.50 -7.56 3.23
CA ASP A 30 -3.16 -8.91 2.79
C ASP A 30 -2.39 -8.95 1.46
N ILE A 31 -2.56 -7.95 0.62
CA ILE A 31 -1.95 -7.90 -0.70
C ILE A 31 -0.41 -7.84 -0.65
N TYR A 32 0.17 -7.27 0.40
CA TYR A 32 1.62 -7.07 0.53
C TYR A 32 2.34 -8.13 1.35
N SER A 33 1.60 -8.96 2.10
CA SER A 33 2.17 -9.86 3.13
C SER A 33 3.19 -10.86 2.59
N ASN A 34 3.05 -11.27 1.33
CA ASN A 34 3.88 -12.29 0.70
C ASN A 34 4.71 -11.75 -0.47
N LEU A 35 4.69 -10.45 -0.72
CA LEU A 35 5.42 -9.87 -1.83
C LEU A 35 6.92 -9.84 -1.53
N ARG A 36 7.70 -10.21 -2.55
CA ARG A 36 9.16 -10.23 -2.47
C ARG A 36 9.77 -9.45 -3.62
N ASP A 37 10.95 -8.90 -3.38
CA ASP A 37 11.79 -8.34 -4.41
C ASP A 37 12.42 -9.45 -5.30
N ARG A 38 13.17 -9.07 -6.31
CA ARG A 38 13.85 -10.01 -7.19
C ARG A 38 14.92 -10.86 -6.48
N ALA A 39 15.43 -10.38 -5.36
CA ALA A 39 16.40 -11.10 -4.53
C ALA A 39 15.74 -12.04 -3.50
N GLY A 40 14.39 -12.06 -3.44
CA GLY A 40 13.63 -12.91 -2.52
C GLY A 40 13.39 -12.31 -1.14
N HIS A 41 13.77 -11.06 -0.88
CA HIS A 41 13.50 -10.40 0.38
C HIS A 41 12.04 -9.94 0.47
N LEU A 42 11.45 -10.02 1.64
CA LEU A 42 10.11 -9.50 1.89
C LEU A 42 10.07 -7.99 1.66
N CYS A 43 9.09 -7.53 0.87
CA CYS A 43 8.90 -6.13 0.54
C CYS A 43 8.25 -5.34 1.67
N CYS A 44 7.31 -5.96 2.36
CA CYS A 44 6.58 -5.37 3.45
C CYS A 44 7.03 -5.96 4.78
N ASN A 45 7.63 -5.13 5.61
CA ASN A 45 7.88 -5.47 7.00
C ASN A 45 6.91 -4.70 7.90
N GLY A 46 5.66 -4.62 7.45
CA GLY A 46 4.51 -4.20 8.24
C GLY A 46 3.88 -2.86 7.93
N GLN A 47 4.46 -1.89 7.19
CA GLN A 47 3.82 -0.57 7.11
C GLN A 47 4.09 0.28 5.87
N ASP A 48 5.03 -0.06 5.02
CA ASP A 48 5.58 0.95 4.11
C ASP A 48 5.29 0.72 2.62
N CYS A 49 4.32 -0.14 2.30
CA CYS A 49 3.83 -0.36 0.95
C CYS A 49 2.51 0.37 0.71
N LYS A 50 2.40 1.03 -0.43
CA LYS A 50 1.15 1.70 -0.84
C LYS A 50 1.01 1.76 -2.35
N PRO A 51 -0.22 1.84 -2.87
CA PRO A 51 -0.45 2.20 -4.27
C PRO A 51 0.09 3.60 -4.55
N VAL A 52 0.70 3.77 -5.72
CA VAL A 52 1.26 5.05 -6.16
C VAL A 52 0.90 5.35 -7.62
N GLN A 53 1.07 6.60 -8.01
CA GLN A 53 1.09 6.98 -9.41
C GLN A 53 2.53 6.90 -9.92
N ALA A 54 2.72 6.34 -11.09
CA ALA A 54 4.02 6.31 -11.75
C ALA A 54 3.85 6.54 -13.25
N THR A 55 4.87 7.13 -13.86
CA THR A 55 4.96 7.33 -15.31
C THR A 55 6.12 6.52 -15.84
N VAL A 56 5.88 5.76 -16.90
CA VAL A 56 6.96 5.07 -17.62
C VAL A 56 7.72 6.10 -18.44
N LEU A 57 9.03 6.18 -18.23
CA LEU A 57 9.92 7.05 -18.97
C LEU A 57 10.35 6.41 -20.31
N PRO A 58 10.84 7.18 -21.29
CA PRO A 58 11.29 6.65 -22.57
C PRO A 58 12.44 5.63 -22.49
N ASP A 59 13.22 5.67 -21.40
CA ASP A 59 14.30 4.72 -21.11
C ASP A 59 13.82 3.45 -20.40
N GLY A 60 12.51 3.32 -20.14
CA GLY A 60 11.88 2.21 -19.44
C GLY A 60 11.85 2.31 -17.91
N ASN A 61 12.49 3.32 -17.34
CA ASN A 61 12.43 3.60 -15.90
C ASN A 61 11.07 4.18 -15.51
N TYR A 62 10.79 4.24 -14.22
CA TYR A 62 9.52 4.73 -13.68
C TYR A 62 9.75 5.99 -12.85
N TYR A 63 9.02 7.04 -13.18
CA TYR A 63 9.04 8.28 -12.41
C TYR A 63 7.84 8.33 -11.45
N LEU A 64 8.11 8.56 -10.19
CA LEU A 64 7.12 8.71 -9.12
C LEU A 64 6.99 10.19 -8.74
N PRO A 65 5.92 10.88 -9.18
CA PRO A 65 5.78 12.32 -8.94
C PRO A 65 5.59 12.66 -7.46
N THR A 66 5.03 11.74 -6.66
CA THR A 66 4.78 11.98 -5.23
C THR A 66 6.06 12.07 -4.40
N SER A 67 7.09 11.32 -4.76
CA SER A 67 8.39 11.30 -4.05
C SER A 67 9.50 11.96 -4.85
N ASP A 68 9.22 12.43 -6.08
CA ASP A 68 10.22 12.94 -7.02
C ASP A 68 11.39 11.96 -7.20
N GLU A 69 11.05 10.69 -7.40
CA GLU A 69 12.01 9.59 -7.47
C GLU A 69 11.90 8.87 -8.82
N THR A 70 13.04 8.48 -9.37
CA THR A 70 13.09 7.60 -10.54
C THR A 70 13.52 6.21 -10.11
N ILE A 71 12.67 5.23 -10.39
CA ILE A 71 12.90 3.81 -10.09
C ILE A 71 13.44 3.14 -11.35
N PRO A 72 14.61 2.48 -11.29
CA PRO A 72 15.13 1.71 -12.40
C PRO A 72 14.20 0.57 -12.82
N ALA A 73 14.09 0.32 -14.11
CA ALA A 73 13.23 -0.72 -14.67
C ALA A 73 13.55 -2.12 -14.09
N GLU A 74 14.83 -2.40 -13.80
CA GLU A 74 15.27 -3.66 -13.20
C GLU A 74 14.78 -3.90 -11.77
N MET A 75 14.36 -2.85 -11.06
CA MET A 75 13.75 -3.00 -9.73
C MET A 75 12.28 -3.41 -9.79
N ALA A 76 11.61 -3.20 -10.92
CA ALA A 76 10.20 -3.49 -11.04
C ALA A 76 9.93 -5.00 -11.06
N THR A 77 8.98 -5.41 -10.26
CA THR A 77 8.38 -6.75 -10.25
C THR A 77 6.92 -6.67 -10.70
N PRO A 78 6.34 -7.75 -11.25
CA PRO A 78 4.93 -7.74 -11.64
C PRO A 78 4.01 -7.38 -10.49
N SER A 79 3.08 -6.46 -10.75
CA SER A 79 2.07 -6.07 -9.78
C SER A 79 1.03 -7.16 -9.58
N PRO A 80 0.54 -7.38 -8.35
CA PRO A 80 -0.50 -8.37 -8.08
C PRO A 80 -1.92 -7.92 -8.51
N ASP A 81 -2.14 -6.64 -8.79
CA ASP A 81 -3.47 -6.06 -9.04
C ASP A 81 -3.52 -4.99 -10.15
N ASP A 82 -2.58 -5.02 -11.07
CA ASP A 82 -2.48 -4.07 -12.20
C ASP A 82 -2.33 -2.58 -11.81
N ARG A 83 -1.93 -2.29 -10.57
CA ARG A 83 -1.57 -0.94 -10.11
C ARG A 83 -0.07 -0.88 -9.81
N PHE A 84 0.48 0.33 -9.81
CA PHE A 84 1.81 0.56 -9.26
C PHE A 84 1.77 0.54 -7.74
N HIS A 85 2.74 -0.15 -7.12
CA HIS A 85 2.92 -0.15 -5.67
C HIS A 85 4.37 0.16 -5.34
N HIS A 86 4.57 0.95 -4.29
CA HIS A 86 5.87 1.38 -3.83
C HIS A 86 6.03 1.03 -2.35
N CYS A 87 7.07 0.26 -2.07
CA CYS A 87 7.46 -0.10 -0.71
C CYS A 87 8.77 0.60 -0.37
N ILE A 88 8.77 1.35 0.72
CA ILE A 88 9.93 2.09 1.20
C ILE A 88 10.48 1.51 2.50
N TYR A 89 11.69 1.86 2.86
CA TYR A 89 12.25 1.62 4.18
C TYR A 89 13.11 2.81 4.59
N TYR A 90 13.23 2.99 5.89
CA TYR A 90 14.13 3.97 6.46
C TYR A 90 15.41 3.25 6.88
N PRO A 91 16.57 3.58 6.30
CA PRO A 91 17.82 2.97 6.71
C PRO A 91 18.05 3.23 8.20
N ILE A 92 18.20 2.17 8.98
CA ILE A 92 18.52 2.30 10.40
C ILE A 92 19.93 2.89 10.48
N ARG A 93 20.06 3.99 11.23
CA ARG A 93 21.36 4.55 11.59
C ARG A 93 22.16 3.49 12.32
N ASN A 94 23.41 3.33 11.93
CA ASN A 94 24.34 2.49 12.66
C ASN A 94 24.53 3.10 14.05
N GLN A 95 23.97 2.47 15.08
CA GLN A 95 24.02 2.96 16.47
C GLN A 95 25.44 2.98 17.07
N SER A 96 26.45 2.55 16.30
CA SER A 96 27.83 2.46 16.70
C SER A 96 28.58 3.80 16.73
N ASP A 97 28.00 4.87 16.17
CA ASP A 97 28.60 6.19 16.20
C ASP A 97 27.64 7.24 16.78
N PRO A 98 27.67 7.47 18.10
CA PRO A 98 26.81 8.45 18.75
C PRO A 98 27.07 9.90 18.32
N ASN A 99 28.23 10.19 17.70
CA ASN A 99 28.62 11.53 17.24
C ASN A 99 28.49 11.68 15.72
N GLY A 100 28.04 10.64 15.02
CA GLY A 100 27.79 10.69 13.60
C GLY A 100 26.69 11.70 13.27
N PRO A 101 26.71 12.30 12.07
CA PRO A 101 25.73 13.32 11.69
C PRO A 101 24.30 12.79 11.84
N VAL A 102 23.40 13.64 12.34
CA VAL A 102 21.97 13.37 12.39
C VAL A 102 21.47 13.42 10.95
N TRP A 103 21.46 12.27 10.28
CA TRP A 103 20.86 12.16 8.98
C TRP A 103 19.34 12.11 9.16
N GLU A 104 18.67 13.04 8.57
CA GLU A 104 17.30 12.81 8.13
C GLU A 104 17.40 11.65 7.12
N SER A 105 17.13 10.43 7.57
CA SER A 105 17.20 9.27 6.69
C SER A 105 16.04 9.38 5.72
N LYS A 106 16.34 9.86 4.50
CA LYS A 106 15.35 9.82 3.42
C LYS A 106 14.94 8.36 3.21
N PRO A 107 13.64 8.10 3.05
CA PRO A 107 13.19 6.76 2.75
C PRO A 107 13.84 6.28 1.45
N LYS A 108 14.19 5.00 1.42
CA LYS A 108 14.71 4.33 0.22
C LYS A 108 13.69 3.33 -0.29
N THR A 109 13.69 3.12 -1.59
CA THR A 109 12.86 2.09 -2.22
C THR A 109 13.38 0.71 -1.83
N ARG A 110 12.48 -0.11 -1.29
CA ARG A 110 12.72 -1.53 -1.07
C ARG A 110 12.20 -2.37 -2.22
N CYS A 111 10.96 -2.15 -2.61
CA CYS A 111 10.31 -2.85 -3.71
C CYS A 111 9.46 -1.89 -4.53
N PHE A 112 9.36 -2.19 -5.81
CA PHE A 112 8.46 -1.51 -6.71
C PHE A 112 7.74 -2.53 -7.58
N PHE A 113 6.42 -2.42 -7.66
CA PHE A 113 5.57 -3.31 -8.47
C PHE A 113 4.91 -2.50 -9.57
N ALA A 114 5.01 -3.01 -10.79
CA ALA A 114 4.44 -2.37 -11.98
C ALA A 114 3.46 -3.31 -12.69
N PRO A 115 2.37 -2.78 -13.26
CA PRO A 115 1.49 -3.55 -14.13
C PRO A 115 2.26 -4.21 -15.26
N MET A 116 1.92 -5.44 -15.63
CA MET A 116 2.61 -6.17 -16.70
C MET A 116 2.46 -5.53 -18.09
N ASN A 117 1.47 -4.64 -18.25
CA ASN A 117 1.18 -3.93 -19.50
C ASN A 117 1.69 -2.48 -19.51
N SER A 118 2.56 -2.11 -18.59
CA SER A 118 3.10 -0.74 -18.45
C SER A 118 4.38 -0.49 -19.27
N SER A 119 4.50 -1.14 -20.43
CA SER A 119 5.60 -0.89 -21.37
C SER A 119 5.18 0.07 -22.48
#